data_de2c22bd36d4cf5ae0c6ce333f2b198d
#
_entry.id   de2c22bd36d4cf5ae0c6ce333f2b198d
#
_cell.length_a   1.000
_cell.length_b   1.000
_cell.length_c   1.000
_cell.angle_alpha   90.00
_cell.angle_beta   90.00
_cell.angle_gamma   90.00
#
_symmetry.space_group_name_H-M   'P 1'
#
loop_
_entity.id
_entity.type
_entity.pdbx_description
1 polymer ?
#
loop_
_entity_poly.entity_id
_entity_poly.type
_entity_poly.pdbx_seq_one_letter_code
_entity_poly.pdbx_strand_id
1 'polypeptide(L)'
;MIALGSLGTCGIVGAEPLGTEVSFDVNNLMLPGKGIRGILEGESVPDIFIPQLIELNAQGRFPFEKLVKFYSLDQINQAAKDSENGGTIKPIIRLM
;
A
#
# COMPACT_ATOMS: atom_id res chain seq x y z
N MET A 1 16.96 5.51 -4.86
CA MET A 1 18.06 5.77 -3.88
C MET A 1 18.65 7.17 -3.96
N ILE A 2 18.69 7.78 -5.13
CA ILE A 2 19.21 9.17 -5.31
C ILE A 2 18.35 10.20 -4.55
N ALA A 3 17.03 10.01 -4.50
CA ALA A 3 16.11 10.93 -3.80
C ALA A 3 16.23 10.93 -2.27
N LEU A 4 16.92 9.95 -1.66
CA LEU A 4 17.12 9.91 -0.21
C LEU A 4 18.26 10.85 0.20
N GLY A 5 18.00 11.66 1.21
CA GLY A 5 19.03 12.39 1.92
C GLY A 5 19.96 11.48 2.75
N SER A 6 21.01 12.07 3.33
CA SER A 6 21.89 11.34 4.25
C SER A 6 21.10 10.80 5.44
N LEU A 7 21.44 9.58 5.88
CA LEU A 7 20.77 8.82 6.95
C LEU A 7 19.29 8.51 6.66
N GLY A 8 18.82 8.74 5.42
CA GLY A 8 17.45 8.43 5.01
C GLY A 8 17.23 6.93 4.85
N THR A 9 15.99 6.46 5.10
CA THR A 9 15.58 5.08 4.91
C THR A 9 14.55 4.96 3.81
N CYS A 10 14.78 4.06 2.87
CA CYS A 10 13.79 3.64 1.87
C CYS A 10 12.97 2.48 2.42
N GLY A 11 11.67 2.68 2.59
CA GLY A 11 10.75 1.60 2.93
C GLY A 11 10.20 0.95 1.68
N ILE A 12 10.32 -0.37 1.57
CA ILE A 12 9.74 -1.16 0.48
C ILE A 12 8.43 -1.77 0.96
N VAL A 13 7.34 -1.41 0.28
CA VAL A 13 5.99 -1.93 0.54
C VAL A 13 5.43 -2.59 -0.73
N GLY A 14 4.53 -3.54 -0.56
CA GLY A 14 3.95 -4.29 -1.67
C GLY A 14 4.77 -5.53 -2.04
N ALA A 15 4.08 -6.49 -2.64
CA ALA A 15 4.66 -7.75 -3.08
C ALA A 15 4.86 -7.72 -4.61
N GLU A 16 6.09 -7.78 -5.04
CA GLU A 16 6.46 -7.95 -6.44
C GLU A 16 6.49 -9.43 -6.83
N PRO A 17 6.47 -9.77 -8.11
CA PRO A 17 6.67 -11.15 -8.56
C PRO A 17 7.95 -11.75 -7.99
N LEU A 18 7.90 -13.05 -7.65
CA LEU A 18 9.06 -13.76 -7.13
C LEU A 18 10.24 -13.67 -8.11
N GLY A 19 11.42 -13.38 -7.58
CA GLY A 19 12.63 -13.20 -8.38
C GLY A 19 12.83 -11.78 -8.92
N THR A 20 11.95 -10.82 -8.58
CA THR A 20 12.20 -9.41 -8.91
C THR A 20 13.43 -8.91 -8.16
N GLU A 21 14.38 -8.37 -8.91
CA GLU A 21 15.65 -7.86 -8.38
C GLU A 21 15.81 -6.37 -8.69
N VAL A 22 16.50 -5.67 -7.83
CA VAL A 22 16.92 -4.28 -8.06
C VAL A 22 18.42 -4.17 -7.82
N SER A 23 19.11 -3.40 -8.67
CA SER A 23 20.50 -3.07 -8.47
C SER A 23 20.65 -1.65 -7.90
N PHE A 24 21.67 -1.44 -7.09
CA PHE A 24 22.01 -0.12 -6.56
C PHE A 24 23.54 0.04 -6.44
N ASP A 25 24.00 1.28 -6.48
CA ASP A 25 25.39 1.61 -6.22
C ASP A 25 25.65 1.51 -4.72
N VAL A 26 26.57 0.62 -4.32
CA VAL A 26 26.93 0.37 -2.92
C VAL A 26 27.47 1.63 -2.23
N ASN A 27 28.26 2.43 -2.92
CA ASN A 27 28.78 3.68 -2.36
C ASN A 27 27.68 4.73 -2.13
N ASN A 28 26.67 4.74 -2.98
CA ASN A 28 25.49 5.60 -2.81
C ASN A 28 24.60 5.18 -1.62
N LEU A 29 24.72 3.96 -1.15
CA LEU A 29 24.08 3.48 0.06
C LEU A 29 24.94 3.75 1.30
N MET A 30 26.21 3.36 1.23
CA MET A 30 27.12 3.28 2.37
C MET A 30 27.63 4.65 2.82
N LEU A 31 28.17 5.48 1.89
CA LEU A 31 28.81 6.75 2.26
C LEU A 31 27.83 7.74 2.94
N PRO A 32 26.60 7.92 2.47
CA PRO A 32 25.64 8.79 3.17
C PRO A 32 24.87 8.08 4.30
N GLY A 33 25.21 6.82 4.63
CA GLY A 33 24.54 6.05 5.68
C GLY A 33 23.06 5.77 5.44
N LYS A 34 22.66 5.55 4.19
CA LYS A 34 21.26 5.25 3.83
C LYS A 34 20.89 3.82 4.19
N GLY A 35 19.61 3.59 4.44
CA GLY A 35 19.05 2.26 4.71
C GLY A 35 17.98 1.84 3.71
N ILE A 36 17.80 0.53 3.56
CA ILE A 36 16.66 -0.07 2.86
C ILE A 36 16.00 -1.05 3.82
N ARG A 37 14.67 -0.97 3.94
CA ARG A 37 13.91 -1.83 4.84
C ARG A 37 12.62 -2.30 4.17
N GLY A 38 12.33 -3.60 4.25
CA GLY A 38 11.02 -4.14 3.92
C GLY A 38 10.00 -3.76 5.00
N ILE A 39 8.80 -3.40 4.59
CA ILE A 39 7.70 -3.05 5.50
C ILE A 39 6.52 -3.96 5.17
N LEU A 40 6.13 -4.79 6.13
CA LEU A 40 4.96 -5.64 6.05
C LEU A 40 3.85 -5.04 6.92
N GLU A 41 2.86 -4.40 6.28
CA GLU A 41 1.68 -3.82 6.94
C GLU A 41 2.02 -2.88 8.13
N GLY A 42 3.19 -2.22 8.09
CA GLY A 42 3.68 -1.39 9.19
C GLY A 42 4.02 -2.16 10.46
N GLU A 43 4.16 -3.50 10.38
CA GLU A 43 4.37 -4.40 11.52
C GLU A 43 3.23 -4.27 12.56
N SER A 44 2.03 -3.90 12.08
CA SER A 44 0.85 -3.75 12.92
C SER A 44 0.26 -5.10 13.33
N VAL A 45 -0.42 -5.12 14.46
CA VAL A 45 -1.24 -6.25 14.89
C VAL A 45 -2.69 -5.99 14.45
N PRO A 46 -3.23 -6.73 13.46
CA PRO A 46 -4.54 -6.42 12.86
C PRO A 46 -5.68 -6.34 13.87
N ASP A 47 -5.70 -7.24 14.86
CA ASP A 47 -6.74 -7.29 15.90
C ASP A 47 -6.79 -6.02 16.78
N ILE A 48 -5.68 -5.28 16.84
CA ILE A 48 -5.58 -4.01 17.55
C ILE A 48 -5.77 -2.83 16.60
N PHE A 49 -5.10 -2.89 15.44
CA PHE A 49 -5.02 -1.75 14.54
C PHE A 49 -6.31 -1.51 13.75
N ILE A 50 -7.01 -2.58 13.32
CA ILE A 50 -8.28 -2.43 12.59
C ILE A 50 -9.34 -1.71 13.42
N PRO A 51 -9.60 -2.08 14.69
CA PRO A 51 -10.51 -1.32 15.55
C PRO A 51 -10.12 0.16 15.69
N GLN A 52 -8.83 0.48 15.79
CA GLN A 52 -8.35 1.88 15.83
C GLN A 52 -8.69 2.64 14.54
N LEU A 53 -8.53 2.00 13.36
CA LEU A 53 -8.89 2.61 12.08
C LEU A 53 -10.40 2.85 11.97
N ILE A 54 -11.23 1.93 12.47
CA ILE A 54 -12.69 2.07 12.51
C ILE A 54 -13.08 3.26 13.41
N GLU A 55 -12.47 3.38 14.58
CA GLU A 55 -12.70 4.52 15.46
C GLU A 55 -12.31 5.85 14.82
N LEU A 56 -11.16 5.90 14.15
CA LEU A 56 -10.72 7.09 13.40
C LEU A 56 -11.68 7.43 12.26
N ASN A 57 -12.25 6.42 11.59
CA ASN A 57 -13.29 6.63 10.58
C ASN A 57 -14.55 7.24 11.19
N ALA A 58 -15.03 6.72 12.32
CA ALA A 58 -16.18 7.24 13.03
C ALA A 58 -16.00 8.72 13.45
N GLN A 59 -14.76 9.12 13.73
CA GLN A 59 -14.40 10.52 14.02
C GLN A 59 -14.22 11.39 12.76
N GLY A 60 -14.39 10.85 11.57
CA GLY A 60 -14.16 11.55 10.30
C GLY A 60 -12.68 11.81 9.97
N ARG A 61 -11.75 11.19 10.71
CA ARG A 61 -10.30 11.38 10.56
C ARG A 61 -9.65 10.36 9.60
N PHE A 62 -10.37 9.30 9.26
CA PHE A 62 -9.92 8.28 8.32
C PHE A 62 -11.07 7.88 7.38
N PRO A 63 -11.42 8.72 6.38
CA PRO A 63 -12.56 8.51 5.49
C PRO A 63 -12.23 7.49 4.38
N PHE A 64 -12.01 6.22 4.74
CA PHE A 64 -11.64 5.17 3.78
C PHE A 64 -12.74 4.86 2.76
N GLU A 65 -13.99 5.18 3.06
CA GLU A 65 -15.12 5.04 2.14
C GLU A 65 -14.94 5.84 0.85
N LYS A 66 -14.13 6.90 0.86
CA LYS A 66 -13.78 7.67 -0.34
C LYS A 66 -12.88 6.91 -1.32
N LEU A 67 -12.22 5.85 -0.85
CA LEU A 67 -11.36 4.99 -1.67
C LEU A 67 -12.12 3.81 -2.26
N VAL A 68 -13.35 3.57 -1.81
CA VAL A 68 -14.13 2.38 -2.12
C VAL A 68 -15.16 2.69 -3.21
N LYS A 69 -15.30 1.76 -4.17
CA LYS A 69 -16.42 1.74 -5.12
C LYS A 69 -17.08 0.37 -5.09
N PHE A 70 -18.38 0.36 -4.92
CA PHE A 70 -19.16 -0.88 -4.91
C PHE A 70 -19.61 -1.29 -6.31
N TYR A 71 -19.57 -2.58 -6.55
CA TYR A 71 -20.05 -3.23 -7.78
C TYR A 71 -20.94 -4.41 -7.38
N SER A 72 -21.89 -4.76 -8.25
CA SER A 72 -22.63 -6.02 -8.13
C SER A 72 -21.80 -7.20 -8.66
N LEU A 73 -22.21 -8.42 -8.36
CA LEU A 73 -21.46 -9.61 -8.76
C LEU A 73 -21.37 -9.74 -10.30
N ASP A 74 -22.42 -9.37 -11.04
CA ASP A 74 -22.41 -9.38 -12.50
C ASP A 74 -21.43 -8.36 -13.10
N GLN A 75 -21.00 -7.36 -12.33
CA GLN A 75 -20.03 -6.35 -12.74
C GLN A 75 -18.57 -6.71 -12.36
N ILE A 76 -18.29 -7.94 -11.92
CA ILE A 76 -16.96 -8.33 -11.43
C ILE A 76 -15.84 -8.08 -12.45
N ASN A 77 -16.09 -8.36 -13.72
CA ASN A 77 -15.11 -8.11 -14.79
C ASN A 77 -14.88 -6.61 -15.02
N GLN A 78 -15.92 -5.80 -14.85
CA GLN A 78 -15.76 -4.34 -14.93
C GLN A 78 -14.98 -3.80 -13.73
N ALA A 79 -15.25 -4.32 -12.53
CA ALA A 79 -14.50 -3.97 -11.32
C ALA A 79 -13.00 -4.26 -11.47
N ALA A 80 -12.64 -5.43 -12.05
CA ALA A 80 -11.26 -5.79 -12.34
C ALA A 80 -10.60 -4.80 -13.31
N LYS A 81 -11.24 -4.49 -14.43
CA LYS A 81 -10.74 -3.52 -15.40
C LYS A 81 -10.57 -2.12 -14.82
N ASP A 82 -11.54 -1.66 -14.03
CA ASP A 82 -11.48 -0.35 -13.39
C ASP A 82 -10.33 -0.27 -12.38
N SER A 83 -10.01 -1.38 -11.71
CA SER A 83 -8.86 -1.48 -10.81
C SER A 83 -7.54 -1.46 -11.57
N GLU A 84 -7.42 -2.24 -12.66
CA GLU A 84 -6.21 -2.31 -13.49
C GLU A 84 -5.85 -0.96 -14.12
N ASN A 85 -6.83 -0.23 -14.62
CA ASN A 85 -6.61 1.06 -15.29
C ASN A 85 -6.59 2.27 -14.34
N GLY A 86 -6.71 2.03 -13.02
CA GLY A 86 -6.69 3.08 -12.00
C GLY A 86 -8.00 3.88 -11.86
N GLY A 87 -9.07 3.45 -12.53
CA GLY A 87 -10.40 4.09 -12.42
C GLY A 87 -11.08 3.85 -11.07
N THR A 88 -10.62 2.86 -10.31
CA THR A 88 -11.11 2.54 -8.97
C THR A 88 -9.94 2.10 -8.10
N ILE A 89 -9.79 2.73 -6.93
CA ILE A 89 -8.71 2.40 -5.99
C ILE A 89 -8.99 1.08 -5.30
N LYS A 90 -10.21 0.92 -4.73
CA LYS A 90 -10.63 -0.30 -4.01
C LYS A 90 -12.01 -0.72 -4.47
N PRO A 91 -12.12 -1.65 -5.43
CA PRO A 91 -13.40 -2.24 -5.80
C PRO A 91 -13.88 -3.21 -4.72
N ILE A 92 -15.16 -3.12 -4.37
CA ILE A 92 -15.83 -4.06 -3.46
C ILE A 92 -17.04 -4.64 -4.16
N ILE A 93 -17.13 -5.96 -4.20
CA ILE A 93 -18.28 -6.68 -4.77
C ILE A 93 -19.32 -6.88 -3.67
N ARG A 94 -20.55 -6.43 -3.92
CA ARG A 94 -21.70 -6.76 -3.09
C ARG A 94 -22.32 -8.05 -3.61
N LEU A 95 -22.48 -9.02 -2.74
CA LEU A 95 -23.06 -10.32 -3.07
C LEU A 95 -24.59 -10.34 -2.91
N MET A 96 -25.15 -9.31 -2.30
CA MET A 96 -26.57 -9.12 -2.11
C MET A 96 -26.94 -7.65 -2.33
#